data_42765ea2866e52788607332951fc71be
#
_entry.id   42765ea2866e52788607332951fc71be
#
_cell.length_a   1.000
_cell.length_b   1.000
_cell.length_c   1.000
_cell.angle_alpha   90.00
_cell.angle_beta   90.00
_cell.angle_gamma   90.00
#
_symmetry.space_group_name_H-M   'P 1'
#
loop_
_entity.id
_entity.type
_entity.pdbx_description
1 polymer ?
#
loop_
_entity_poly.entity_id
_entity_poly.type
_entity_poly.pdbx_seq_one_letter_code
_entity_poly.pdbx_strand_id
1 'polypeptide(L)'
;MENRFTNNENGLLDSAFGLTVMTRNGWENFPTVPTEEERVMTPALKSALDDLTHNNPEDFSSLTMPESGKNGDLKLRDLIVGADGKYVKADASDPRWKELLDSCTVESLLRMVDYAAFNSGAIMDIGKPLTNDTDGPAGFINFMLKDGTYYKTCYYTCQMVVASTWSKKVAEDFGKSVGNEGIWGADGQGNRMAYSGWYAPGMNIHRSPFGGRNFEYMSEDAVLTGKMAAAQIKGCQSKGVYCFMKHFAVNEQETHRSINGLITKIDEQTLREVYLRPFEIAVKEGEASGVMSSFTRIGTRWAGGDYRLITEILRNEWGFKGAVITDFTSGSYMNAKQMYYAGGNMNLNNQSAFAWGDFDSSSVADVTIIRRAAQGVLYTVANSNAMNKEISGYGLSLWETLLILIDVTVFVGLAVWGVFAVRGALKTTKTKED
;
A
#
# COMPACT_ATOMS: atom_id res chain seq x y z
N MET A 1 15.32 -4.37 28.25
CA MET A 1 14.75 -3.70 27.08
C MET A 1 13.54 -2.91 27.57
N GLU A 2 13.50 -1.62 27.32
CA GLU A 2 12.33 -0.81 27.70
C GLU A 2 11.12 -1.24 26.89
N ASN A 3 9.99 -1.47 27.54
CA ASN A 3 8.78 -1.96 26.89
C ASN A 3 7.99 -0.77 26.31
N ARG A 4 8.20 -0.48 25.04
CA ARG A 4 7.58 0.67 24.37
C ARG A 4 6.07 0.52 24.10
N PHE A 5 5.54 -0.69 24.19
CA PHE A 5 4.17 -0.99 23.77
C PHE A 5 3.21 -1.31 24.92
N THR A 6 3.70 -1.83 26.05
CA THR A 6 2.87 -2.13 27.22
C THR A 6 2.93 -1.07 28.30
N ASN A 7 4.00 -0.29 28.35
CA ASN A 7 3.98 0.99 29.04
C ASN A 7 3.17 1.99 28.21
N ASN A 8 1.98 1.52 27.79
CA ASN A 8 1.08 2.43 27.18
C ASN A 8 0.92 3.59 28.13
N GLU A 9 1.07 4.72 27.58
CA GLU A 9 1.07 6.06 28.06
C GLU A 9 0.30 6.29 29.36
N ASN A 10 -0.04 5.30 30.18
CA ASN A 10 -0.61 5.48 31.52
C ASN A 10 -1.06 4.19 32.21
N GLY A 11 -0.67 3.01 31.77
CA GLY A 11 -1.13 1.75 32.39
C GLY A 11 -2.66 1.55 32.32
N LEU A 12 -3.33 2.22 31.40
CA LEU A 12 -4.79 2.22 31.29
C LEU A 12 -5.39 0.84 31.05
N LEU A 13 -4.67 -0.01 30.29
CA LEU A 13 -5.12 -1.38 30.04
C LEU A 13 -4.97 -2.25 31.29
N ASP A 14 -3.93 -2.02 32.09
CA ASP A 14 -3.70 -2.76 33.32
C ASP A 14 -4.72 -2.41 34.38
N SER A 15 -5.06 -1.12 34.51
CA SER A 15 -6.07 -0.65 35.47
C SER A 15 -7.51 -0.93 35.03
N ALA A 16 -7.77 -0.98 33.71
CA ALA A 16 -9.13 -1.11 33.17
C ALA A 16 -9.63 -2.54 33.12
N PHE A 17 -8.75 -3.52 32.89
CA PHE A 17 -9.18 -4.88 32.60
C PHE A 17 -8.60 -5.94 33.54
N GLY A 18 -7.66 -5.63 34.42
CA GLY A 18 -6.96 -6.64 35.23
C GLY A 18 -6.32 -7.76 34.41
N LEU A 19 -6.28 -7.58 33.08
CA LEU A 19 -5.84 -8.63 32.17
C LEU A 19 -4.34 -8.86 32.30
N THR A 20 -3.97 -10.11 32.44
CA THR A 20 -2.58 -10.53 32.41
C THR A 20 -2.02 -10.33 31.00
N VAL A 21 -0.86 -9.68 30.92
CA VAL A 21 -0.14 -9.52 29.65
C VAL A 21 0.31 -10.89 29.17
N MET A 22 0.07 -11.20 27.92
CA MET A 22 0.60 -12.40 27.28
C MET A 22 2.11 -12.27 27.19
N THR A 23 2.83 -13.13 27.90
CA THR A 23 4.28 -13.16 27.94
C THR A 23 4.80 -14.55 27.62
N ARG A 24 6.10 -14.66 27.31
CA ARG A 24 6.77 -15.96 27.17
C ARG A 24 7.26 -16.58 28.47
N ASN A 25 6.89 -16.00 29.59
CA ASN A 25 7.33 -16.48 30.92
C ASN A 25 6.63 -17.79 31.31
N GLY A 26 7.03 -18.89 30.68
CA GLY A 26 6.56 -20.24 30.99
C GLY A 26 5.05 -20.47 30.78
N TRP A 27 4.31 -19.54 30.22
CA TRP A 27 2.86 -19.54 30.14
C TRP A 27 2.13 -19.55 31.49
N GLU A 28 2.85 -19.21 32.55
CA GLU A 28 2.32 -19.21 33.93
C GLU A 28 1.18 -18.23 34.11
N ASN A 29 1.13 -17.19 33.27
CA ASN A 29 0.13 -16.14 33.31
C ASN A 29 -0.81 -16.20 32.10
N PHE A 30 -1.24 -17.39 31.72
CA PHE A 30 -2.20 -17.51 30.64
C PHE A 30 -3.51 -16.79 31.00
N PRO A 31 -4.03 -15.88 30.18
CA PRO A 31 -5.21 -15.10 30.52
C PRO A 31 -6.42 -16.01 30.71
N THR A 32 -7.10 -15.83 31.83
CA THR A 32 -8.39 -16.46 32.08
C THR A 32 -9.49 -15.73 31.32
N VAL A 33 -10.66 -16.36 31.18
CA VAL A 33 -11.82 -15.67 30.61
C VAL A 33 -12.20 -14.47 31.46
N PRO A 34 -12.25 -13.25 30.91
CA PRO A 34 -12.58 -12.05 31.67
C PRO A 34 -13.99 -12.15 32.29
N THR A 35 -14.14 -11.65 33.50
CA THR A 35 -15.45 -11.49 34.13
C THR A 35 -16.29 -10.43 33.42
N GLU A 36 -17.59 -10.37 33.67
CA GLU A 36 -18.45 -9.34 33.10
C GLU A 36 -18.01 -7.92 33.49
N GLU A 37 -17.51 -7.74 34.70
CA GLU A 37 -16.99 -6.46 35.20
C GLU A 37 -15.69 -6.03 34.47
N GLU A 38 -14.83 -6.97 34.17
CA GLU A 38 -13.59 -6.74 33.41
C GLU A 38 -13.83 -6.45 31.92
N ARG A 39 -15.04 -6.68 31.41
CA ARG A 39 -15.43 -6.37 30.02
C ARG A 39 -15.96 -4.95 29.86
N VAL A 40 -16.15 -4.21 30.93
CA VAL A 40 -16.70 -2.86 30.87
C VAL A 40 -15.61 -1.85 30.49
N MET A 41 -15.83 -1.15 29.40
CA MET A 41 -14.93 -0.09 28.96
C MET A 41 -15.02 1.13 29.88
N THR A 42 -13.92 1.47 30.55
CA THR A 42 -13.86 2.69 31.35
C THR A 42 -13.88 3.94 30.49
N PRO A 43 -14.40 5.10 30.99
CA PRO A 43 -14.34 6.36 30.25
C PRO A 43 -12.91 6.76 29.85
N ALA A 44 -11.93 6.51 30.68
CA ALA A 44 -10.52 6.80 30.41
C ALA A 44 -9.99 5.96 29.23
N LEU A 45 -10.30 4.66 29.20
CA LEU A 45 -9.93 3.79 28.08
C LEU A 45 -10.63 4.21 26.80
N LYS A 46 -11.94 4.54 26.86
CA LYS A 46 -12.66 5.04 25.71
C LYS A 46 -12.02 6.30 25.15
N SER A 47 -11.67 7.27 25.99
CA SER A 47 -10.97 8.49 25.58
C SER A 47 -9.63 8.19 24.90
N ALA A 48 -8.85 7.23 25.40
CA ALA A 48 -7.58 6.84 24.79
C ALA A 48 -7.75 6.12 23.44
N LEU A 49 -8.87 5.38 23.26
CA LEU A 49 -9.19 4.74 21.98
C LEU A 49 -9.70 5.74 20.93
N ASP A 50 -10.37 6.80 21.37
CA ASP A 50 -10.89 7.86 20.51
C ASP A 50 -9.81 8.92 20.16
N ASP A 51 -8.62 8.85 20.78
CA ASP A 51 -7.51 9.74 20.49
C ASP A 51 -6.89 9.40 19.11
N LEU A 52 -7.08 10.30 18.15
CA LEU A 52 -6.55 10.20 16.80
C LEU A 52 -5.27 11.05 16.59
N THR A 53 -4.69 11.62 17.63
CA THR A 53 -3.44 12.37 17.52
C THR A 53 -2.29 11.45 17.16
N HIS A 54 -1.36 11.94 16.34
CA HIS A 54 -0.16 11.16 16.01
C HIS A 54 0.84 11.16 17.17
N ASN A 55 1.66 10.11 17.24
CA ASN A 55 2.75 9.97 18.20
C ASN A 55 4.15 10.17 17.58
N ASN A 56 4.22 10.87 16.45
CA ASN A 56 5.50 11.27 15.85
C ASN A 56 6.14 12.34 16.74
N PRO A 57 7.36 12.10 17.26
CA PRO A 57 8.05 13.01 18.18
C PRO A 57 8.81 14.12 17.45
N GLU A 58 8.80 14.15 16.10
CA GLU A 58 9.58 15.13 15.32
C GLU A 58 9.08 16.57 15.54
N ASP A 59 10.01 17.47 15.76
CA ASP A 59 9.72 18.91 15.77
C ASP A 59 9.83 19.49 14.35
N PHE A 60 8.69 19.86 13.78
CA PHE A 60 8.59 20.45 12.45
C PHE A 60 8.76 21.98 12.44
N SER A 61 8.89 22.62 13.60
CA SER A 61 8.93 24.09 13.71
C SER A 61 10.17 24.72 13.06
N SER A 62 11.26 23.95 12.95
CA SER A 62 12.50 24.39 12.31
C SER A 62 12.53 24.23 10.80
N LEU A 63 11.53 23.55 10.21
CA LEU A 63 11.49 23.30 8.77
C LEU A 63 10.90 24.48 8.02
N THR A 64 11.33 24.62 6.77
CA THR A 64 10.74 25.57 5.82
C THR A 64 9.77 24.85 4.88
N MET A 65 8.78 25.60 4.38
CA MET A 65 7.82 25.05 3.42
C MET A 65 8.56 24.45 2.22
N PRO A 66 8.31 23.15 1.94
CA PRO A 66 8.90 22.52 0.76
C PRO A 66 8.39 23.15 -0.54
N GLU A 67 9.24 23.17 -1.54
CA GLU A 67 8.86 23.65 -2.87
C GLU A 67 7.91 22.67 -3.56
N SER A 68 7.06 23.20 -4.44
CA SER A 68 6.00 22.42 -5.09
C SER A 68 5.64 23.00 -6.47
N GLY A 69 5.39 22.16 -7.45
CA GLY A 69 4.93 22.56 -8.78
C GLY A 69 5.99 23.29 -9.62
N LYS A 70 7.28 23.06 -9.34
CA LYS A 70 8.37 23.59 -10.16
C LYS A 70 8.41 22.92 -11.53
N ASN A 71 8.70 23.70 -12.55
CA ASN A 71 9.05 23.13 -13.85
C ASN A 71 10.42 22.42 -13.73
N GLY A 72 10.43 21.10 -13.96
CA GLY A 72 11.63 20.28 -13.95
C GLY A 72 11.60 19.23 -15.06
N ASP A 73 12.77 18.92 -15.62
CA ASP A 73 12.92 17.92 -16.67
C ASP A 73 13.10 16.50 -16.11
N LEU A 74 13.45 16.39 -14.83
CA LEU A 74 13.73 15.13 -14.17
C LEU A 74 12.47 14.27 -14.10
N LYS A 75 12.59 13.03 -14.58
CA LYS A 75 11.51 12.02 -14.56
C LYS A 75 11.85 10.88 -13.59
N LEU A 76 10.84 10.20 -13.10
CA LEU A 76 11.01 9.04 -12.21
C LEU A 76 11.93 7.97 -12.82
N ARG A 77 11.88 7.82 -14.15
CA ARG A 77 12.73 6.89 -14.89
C ARG A 77 14.23 7.21 -14.76
N ASP A 78 14.59 8.48 -14.62
CA ASP A 78 16.00 8.90 -14.56
C ASP A 78 16.68 8.46 -13.27
N LEU A 79 15.91 8.12 -12.24
CA LEU A 79 16.40 7.58 -10.97
C LEU A 79 16.74 6.08 -11.05
N ILE A 80 16.34 5.40 -12.13
CA ILE A 80 16.55 3.98 -12.34
C ILE A 80 17.37 3.66 -13.60
N VAL A 81 18.01 4.65 -14.18
CA VAL A 81 18.88 4.49 -15.34
C VAL A 81 20.30 4.92 -14.95
N GLY A 82 21.22 3.98 -15.04
CA GLY A 82 22.64 4.23 -14.81
C GLY A 82 23.30 5.02 -15.94
N ALA A 83 24.51 5.48 -15.72
CA ALA A 83 25.31 6.22 -16.71
C ALA A 83 25.54 5.44 -18.02
N ASP A 84 25.46 4.11 -17.99
CA ASP A 84 25.55 3.23 -19.16
C ASP A 84 24.20 2.98 -19.85
N GLY A 85 23.14 3.68 -19.42
CA GLY A 85 21.79 3.54 -19.95
C GLY A 85 21.04 2.28 -19.50
N LYS A 86 21.65 1.46 -18.62
CA LYS A 86 21.01 0.26 -18.10
C LYS A 86 20.20 0.54 -16.86
N TYR A 87 19.25 -0.38 -16.60
CA TYR A 87 18.47 -0.34 -15.36
C TYR A 87 19.37 -0.52 -14.14
N VAL A 88 19.15 0.35 -13.16
CA VAL A 88 19.69 0.25 -11.80
C VAL A 88 18.53 0.35 -10.81
N LYS A 89 18.66 -0.34 -9.67
CA LYS A 89 17.67 -0.20 -8.60
C LYS A 89 17.73 1.23 -8.06
N ALA A 90 16.57 1.90 -7.90
CA ALA A 90 16.51 3.22 -7.29
C ALA A 90 17.12 3.20 -5.89
N ASP A 91 17.92 4.20 -5.58
CA ASP A 91 18.43 4.42 -4.23
C ASP A 91 17.49 5.36 -3.47
N ALA A 92 16.97 4.92 -2.33
CA ALA A 92 16.07 5.73 -1.51
C ALA A 92 16.74 7.00 -0.94
N SER A 93 18.07 7.04 -0.89
CA SER A 93 18.87 8.17 -0.42
C SER A 93 19.35 9.13 -1.53
N ASP A 94 18.99 8.86 -2.79
CA ASP A 94 19.41 9.70 -3.92
C ASP A 94 18.89 11.15 -3.73
N PRO A 95 19.78 12.16 -3.73
CA PRO A 95 19.38 13.55 -3.54
C PRO A 95 18.41 14.07 -4.62
N ARG A 96 18.37 13.46 -5.79
CA ARG A 96 17.43 13.79 -6.87
C ARG A 96 15.97 13.57 -6.52
N TRP A 97 15.66 12.78 -5.47
CA TRP A 97 14.29 12.68 -4.95
C TRP A 97 13.70 14.02 -4.56
N LYS A 98 14.53 14.91 -3.98
CA LYS A 98 14.05 16.27 -3.63
C LYS A 98 13.60 17.03 -4.86
N GLU A 99 14.43 17.06 -5.91
CA GLU A 99 14.14 17.76 -7.17
C GLU A 99 12.88 17.19 -7.84
N LEU A 100 12.76 15.84 -7.90
CA LEU A 100 11.58 15.18 -8.46
C LEU A 100 10.30 15.56 -7.71
N LEU A 101 10.35 15.58 -6.38
CA LEU A 101 9.20 15.95 -5.55
C LEU A 101 8.89 17.47 -5.63
N ASP A 102 9.88 18.33 -5.85
CA ASP A 102 9.67 19.76 -6.06
C ASP A 102 8.89 20.03 -7.36
N SER A 103 8.99 19.15 -8.35
CA SER A 103 8.22 19.22 -9.60
C SER A 103 6.76 18.80 -9.44
N CYS A 104 6.41 18.09 -8.38
CA CYS A 104 5.04 17.67 -8.11
C CYS A 104 4.27 18.74 -7.35
N THR A 105 2.98 18.90 -7.66
CA THR A 105 2.09 19.70 -6.81
C THR A 105 1.71 18.90 -5.55
N VAL A 106 1.46 19.61 -4.45
CA VAL A 106 0.98 18.99 -3.20
C VAL A 106 -0.30 18.19 -3.45
N GLU A 107 -1.20 18.72 -4.30
CA GLU A 107 -2.43 18.04 -4.67
C GLU A 107 -2.17 16.72 -5.40
N SER A 108 -1.24 16.69 -6.38
CA SER A 108 -0.90 15.47 -7.11
C SER A 108 -0.31 14.40 -6.21
N LEU A 109 0.55 14.80 -5.26
CA LEU A 109 1.10 13.89 -4.26
C LEU A 109 0.02 13.35 -3.33
N LEU A 110 -0.84 14.23 -2.82
CA LEU A 110 -1.94 13.87 -1.93
C LEU A 110 -2.91 12.89 -2.62
N ARG A 111 -3.30 13.16 -3.86
CA ARG A 111 -4.16 12.24 -4.62
C ARG A 111 -3.54 10.88 -4.81
N MET A 112 -2.24 10.80 -5.09
CA MET A 112 -1.54 9.52 -5.26
C MET A 112 -1.54 8.69 -3.99
N VAL A 113 -1.37 9.30 -2.82
CA VAL A 113 -1.24 8.56 -1.55
C VAL A 113 -2.59 8.27 -0.89
N ASP A 114 -3.59 9.13 -1.05
CA ASP A 114 -4.88 9.01 -0.36
C ASP A 114 -5.94 8.19 -1.12
N TYR A 115 -5.81 8.10 -2.45
CA TYR A 115 -6.71 7.29 -3.29
C TYR A 115 -6.00 6.04 -3.81
N ALA A 116 -5.52 5.24 -2.89
CA ALA A 116 -4.65 4.11 -3.23
C ALA A 116 -5.38 2.75 -3.26
N ALA A 117 -6.70 2.73 -3.50
CA ALA A 117 -7.43 1.48 -3.60
C ALA A 117 -7.05 0.73 -4.88
N PHE A 118 -6.28 -0.35 -4.70
CA PHE A 118 -5.83 -1.26 -5.77
C PHE A 118 -5.02 -0.57 -6.88
N ASN A 119 -4.43 0.58 -6.58
CA ASN A 119 -3.57 1.33 -7.51
C ASN A 119 -2.74 2.38 -6.77
N SER A 120 -1.79 2.99 -7.49
CA SER A 120 -1.27 4.31 -7.15
C SER A 120 -1.38 5.23 -8.36
N GLY A 121 -2.01 6.40 -8.17
CA GLY A 121 -2.34 7.34 -9.24
C GLY A 121 -1.14 7.77 -10.10
N ALA A 122 -1.35 8.05 -11.37
CA ALA A 122 -0.32 8.59 -12.25
C ALA A 122 0.04 10.04 -11.87
N ILE A 123 1.31 10.41 -12.05
CA ILE A 123 1.77 11.80 -12.01
C ILE A 123 2.54 12.05 -13.30
N MET A 124 1.86 12.67 -14.26
CA MET A 124 2.38 12.82 -15.63
C MET A 124 3.62 13.69 -15.69
N ASP A 125 3.67 14.74 -14.87
CA ASP A 125 4.78 15.71 -14.85
C ASP A 125 6.13 15.05 -14.59
N ILE A 126 6.16 14.02 -13.77
CA ILE A 126 7.36 13.24 -13.48
C ILE A 126 7.43 11.88 -14.18
N GLY A 127 6.50 11.60 -15.10
CA GLY A 127 6.46 10.34 -15.82
C GLY A 127 6.18 9.11 -14.95
N LYS A 128 5.51 9.30 -13.80
CA LYS A 128 5.05 8.19 -12.98
C LYS A 128 3.78 7.58 -13.57
N PRO A 129 3.79 6.28 -13.93
CA PRO A 129 2.59 5.63 -14.46
C PRO A 129 1.55 5.35 -13.36
N LEU A 130 0.30 5.13 -13.77
CA LEU A 130 -0.70 4.45 -12.95
C LEU A 130 -0.23 3.02 -12.70
N THR A 131 -0.41 2.51 -11.50
CA THR A 131 -0.22 1.08 -11.20
C THR A 131 -1.57 0.38 -11.04
N ASN A 132 -1.58 -0.93 -11.24
CA ASN A 132 -2.69 -1.79 -10.88
C ASN A 132 -2.20 -2.77 -9.82
N ASP A 133 -2.91 -2.81 -8.70
CA ASP A 133 -2.62 -3.71 -7.61
C ASP A 133 -3.83 -4.63 -7.40
N THR A 134 -3.61 -5.81 -6.85
CA THR A 134 -4.72 -6.72 -6.55
C THR A 134 -4.43 -7.55 -5.31
N ASP A 135 -5.49 -8.01 -4.68
CA ASP A 135 -5.43 -8.87 -3.51
C ASP A 135 -5.30 -10.34 -3.91
N GLY A 136 -5.13 -11.19 -2.92
CA GLY A 136 -5.26 -12.63 -3.02
C GLY A 136 -4.04 -13.41 -2.57
N PRO A 137 -4.10 -14.10 -1.42
CA PRO A 137 -2.99 -14.90 -0.92
C PRO A 137 -2.75 -16.17 -1.76
N ALA A 138 -3.75 -16.65 -2.47
CA ALA A 138 -3.67 -17.82 -3.35
C ALA A 138 -3.53 -17.43 -4.84
N GLY A 139 -3.00 -16.25 -5.14
CA GLY A 139 -2.91 -15.67 -6.48
C GLY A 139 -3.77 -14.42 -6.61
N PHE A 140 -3.78 -13.80 -7.76
CA PHE A 140 -4.56 -12.58 -7.98
C PHE A 140 -6.05 -12.85 -7.94
N ILE A 141 -6.79 -12.04 -7.15
CA ILE A 141 -8.24 -12.16 -6.99
C ILE A 141 -8.93 -10.93 -7.61
N ASN A 142 -9.99 -11.19 -8.36
CA ASN A 142 -10.74 -10.17 -9.09
C ASN A 142 -12.11 -9.87 -8.47
N PHE A 143 -12.22 -9.80 -7.16
CA PHE A 143 -13.50 -9.61 -6.48
C PHE A 143 -14.09 -8.18 -6.60
N MET A 144 -13.27 -7.21 -7.01
CA MET A 144 -13.67 -5.80 -7.13
C MET A 144 -14.14 -5.42 -8.54
N LEU A 145 -14.27 -6.37 -9.46
CA LEU A 145 -14.73 -6.07 -10.81
C LEU A 145 -16.22 -5.76 -10.84
N LYS A 146 -16.53 -4.58 -11.35
CA LYS A 146 -17.90 -4.04 -11.38
C LYS A 146 -18.75 -4.57 -12.52
N ASP A 147 -18.15 -5.14 -13.54
CA ASP A 147 -18.79 -5.47 -14.81
C ASP A 147 -18.85 -6.97 -15.13
N GLY A 148 -18.47 -7.82 -14.19
CA GLY A 148 -18.42 -9.26 -14.40
C GLY A 148 -17.29 -9.73 -15.31
N THR A 149 -16.34 -8.86 -15.64
CA THR A 149 -15.14 -9.22 -16.39
C THR A 149 -14.22 -10.02 -15.50
N TYR A 150 -13.97 -11.28 -15.86
CA TYR A 150 -13.07 -12.15 -15.14
C TYR A 150 -11.68 -12.08 -15.78
N TYR A 151 -10.67 -11.70 -14.99
CA TYR A 151 -9.28 -11.84 -15.44
C TYR A 151 -8.90 -13.32 -15.46
N LYS A 152 -8.09 -13.70 -16.44
CA LYS A 152 -7.53 -15.05 -16.54
C LYS A 152 -6.33 -15.15 -15.61
N THR A 153 -6.57 -15.31 -14.32
CA THR A 153 -5.54 -15.55 -13.31
C THR A 153 -5.66 -16.99 -12.79
N CYS A 154 -4.53 -17.54 -12.33
CA CYS A 154 -4.51 -18.84 -11.71
C CYS A 154 -4.90 -18.75 -10.24
N TYR A 155 -5.64 -19.74 -9.77
CA TYR A 155 -5.85 -19.96 -8.36
C TYR A 155 -4.86 -21.02 -7.88
N TYR A 156 -3.91 -20.58 -7.05
CA TYR A 156 -2.91 -21.47 -6.46
C TYR A 156 -3.42 -22.05 -5.13
N THR A 157 -2.59 -22.87 -4.49
CA THR A 157 -2.91 -23.40 -3.17
C THR A 157 -2.80 -22.32 -2.09
N CYS A 158 -3.44 -22.55 -0.94
CA CYS A 158 -3.36 -21.62 0.18
C CYS A 158 -1.97 -21.57 0.83
N GLN A 159 -1.67 -20.49 1.52
CA GLN A 159 -0.33 -20.23 2.09
C GLN A 159 0.10 -21.29 3.11
N MET A 160 -0.83 -21.79 3.91
CA MET A 160 -0.57 -22.85 4.87
C MET A 160 -0.03 -24.13 4.18
N VAL A 161 -0.57 -24.49 3.02
CA VAL A 161 -0.10 -25.67 2.25
C VAL A 161 1.29 -25.40 1.68
N VAL A 162 1.54 -24.19 1.17
CA VAL A 162 2.90 -23.79 0.72
C VAL A 162 3.90 -23.91 1.86
N ALA A 163 3.57 -23.39 3.03
CA ALA A 163 4.46 -23.45 4.20
C ALA A 163 4.70 -24.88 4.69
N SER A 164 3.69 -25.76 4.61
CA SER A 164 3.80 -27.18 5.00
C SER A 164 4.80 -27.97 4.15
N THR A 165 5.21 -27.44 3.01
CA THR A 165 6.29 -28.05 2.20
C THR A 165 7.68 -27.89 2.80
N TRP A 166 7.88 -26.94 3.70
CA TRP A 166 9.18 -26.54 4.26
C TRP A 166 10.23 -26.19 3.19
N SER A 167 9.79 -25.94 1.97
CA SER A 167 10.64 -25.70 0.81
C SER A 167 10.59 -24.22 0.37
N LYS A 168 11.65 -23.49 0.66
CA LYS A 168 11.81 -22.11 0.14
C LYS A 168 11.75 -22.06 -1.38
N LYS A 169 12.21 -23.13 -2.06
CA LYS A 169 12.12 -23.18 -3.52
C LYS A 169 10.67 -23.22 -4.01
N VAL A 170 9.80 -24.00 -3.37
CA VAL A 170 8.37 -24.03 -3.71
C VAL A 170 7.74 -22.67 -3.49
N ALA A 171 8.04 -22.02 -2.37
CA ALA A 171 7.54 -20.67 -2.08
C ALA A 171 8.06 -19.63 -3.09
N GLU A 172 9.33 -19.71 -3.49
CA GLU A 172 9.91 -18.82 -4.49
C GLU A 172 9.29 -19.06 -5.88
N ASP A 173 9.11 -20.31 -6.28
CA ASP A 173 8.48 -20.66 -7.56
C ASP A 173 7.02 -20.23 -7.61
N PHE A 174 6.29 -20.36 -6.50
CA PHE A 174 4.95 -19.78 -6.34
C PHE A 174 4.98 -18.26 -6.57
N GLY A 175 5.87 -17.54 -5.90
CA GLY A 175 6.03 -16.10 -6.08
C GLY A 175 6.37 -15.72 -7.52
N LYS A 176 7.27 -16.46 -8.18
CA LYS A 176 7.61 -16.26 -9.60
C LYS A 176 6.42 -16.47 -10.52
N SER A 177 5.58 -17.45 -10.22
CA SER A 177 4.38 -17.74 -11.02
C SER A 177 3.38 -16.60 -10.93
N VAL A 178 3.07 -16.10 -9.72
CA VAL A 178 2.22 -14.92 -9.53
C VAL A 178 2.84 -13.69 -10.20
N GLY A 179 4.15 -13.46 -10.04
CA GLY A 179 4.83 -12.35 -10.68
C GLY A 179 4.78 -12.42 -12.22
N ASN A 180 4.87 -13.61 -12.81
CA ASN A 180 4.68 -13.80 -14.26
C ASN A 180 3.25 -13.45 -14.70
N GLU A 181 2.23 -13.81 -13.91
CA GLU A 181 0.85 -13.40 -14.21
C GLU A 181 0.70 -11.87 -14.13
N GLY A 182 1.38 -11.20 -13.19
CA GLY A 182 1.42 -9.75 -13.11
C GLY A 182 1.97 -9.09 -14.38
N ILE A 183 2.91 -9.74 -15.07
CA ILE A 183 3.46 -9.27 -16.34
C ILE A 183 2.55 -9.64 -17.52
N TRP A 184 2.05 -10.88 -17.56
CA TRP A 184 1.40 -11.48 -18.72
C TRP A 184 -0.12 -11.65 -18.55
N GLY A 185 -0.67 -11.25 -17.41
CA GLY A 185 -2.09 -11.35 -17.13
C GLY A 185 -2.94 -10.68 -18.20
N ALA A 186 -4.10 -11.25 -18.45
CA ALA A 186 -5.07 -10.70 -19.38
C ALA A 186 -6.46 -10.66 -18.74
N ASP A 187 -7.29 -9.69 -19.14
CA ASP A 187 -8.71 -9.69 -18.81
C ASP A 187 -9.44 -10.83 -19.54
N GLY A 188 -10.74 -11.00 -19.23
CA GLY A 188 -11.57 -12.03 -19.87
C GLY A 188 -11.71 -11.88 -21.37
N GLN A 189 -11.41 -10.71 -21.93
CA GLN A 189 -11.45 -10.38 -23.36
C GLN A 189 -10.10 -10.57 -24.05
N GLY A 190 -9.04 -10.90 -23.28
CA GLY A 190 -7.70 -11.09 -23.82
C GLY A 190 -6.84 -9.82 -23.85
N ASN A 191 -7.36 -8.69 -23.35
CA ASN A 191 -6.55 -7.49 -23.21
C ASN A 191 -5.53 -7.68 -22.09
N ARG A 192 -4.31 -7.21 -22.33
CA ARG A 192 -3.25 -7.32 -21.36
C ARG A 192 -3.50 -6.42 -20.16
N MET A 193 -3.50 -7.02 -18.98
CA MET A 193 -3.55 -6.31 -17.71
C MET A 193 -2.30 -6.59 -16.91
N ALA A 194 -1.39 -5.62 -16.86
CA ALA A 194 -0.23 -5.72 -16.00
C ALA A 194 -0.61 -5.35 -14.56
N TYR A 195 -0.39 -6.28 -13.64
CA TYR A 195 -0.43 -5.97 -12.21
C TYR A 195 0.99 -5.62 -11.74
N SER A 196 1.09 -4.51 -11.01
CA SER A 196 2.35 -4.03 -10.47
C SER A 196 2.50 -4.34 -8.99
N GLY A 197 1.37 -4.50 -8.28
CA GLY A 197 1.34 -4.79 -6.86
C GLY A 197 0.45 -5.99 -6.51
N TRP A 198 0.87 -6.69 -5.47
CA TRP A 198 0.18 -7.85 -4.92
C TRP A 198 0.01 -7.70 -3.40
N TYR A 199 -1.25 -7.70 -2.91
CA TYR A 199 -1.56 -7.58 -1.48
C TYR A 199 -1.44 -8.95 -0.81
N ALA A 200 -0.20 -9.44 -0.75
CA ALA A 200 0.23 -10.71 -0.17
C ALA A 200 1.76 -10.71 0.00
N PRO A 201 2.34 -11.71 0.68
CA PRO A 201 1.69 -12.80 1.41
C PRO A 201 1.10 -12.35 2.75
N GLY A 202 0.08 -13.11 3.23
CA GLY A 202 -0.35 -13.05 4.62
C GLY A 202 0.68 -13.73 5.51
N MET A 203 1.05 -13.10 6.65
CA MET A 203 2.18 -13.55 7.47
C MET A 203 1.91 -13.54 8.96
N ASN A 204 0.67 -13.30 9.39
CA ASN A 204 0.35 -13.37 10.81
C ASN A 204 0.47 -14.80 11.33
N ILE A 205 0.61 -14.95 12.63
CA ILE A 205 0.84 -16.23 13.27
C ILE A 205 -0.49 -16.96 13.52
N HIS A 206 -0.54 -18.26 13.29
CA HIS A 206 -1.64 -19.12 13.70
C HIS A 206 -1.67 -19.24 15.23
N ARG A 207 -2.06 -18.17 15.92
CA ARG A 207 -2.15 -18.18 17.39
C ARG A 207 -3.22 -19.11 17.91
N SER A 208 -4.31 -19.29 17.13
CA SER A 208 -5.45 -20.12 17.47
C SER A 208 -5.99 -20.78 16.21
N PRO A 209 -6.53 -22.01 16.29
CA PRO A 209 -7.22 -22.63 15.17
C PRO A 209 -8.47 -21.83 14.74
N PHE A 210 -8.99 -20.97 15.60
CA PHE A 210 -10.16 -20.13 15.37
C PHE A 210 -9.81 -18.72 14.88
N GLY A 211 -8.58 -18.49 14.37
CA GLY A 211 -8.11 -17.17 13.92
C GLY A 211 -8.93 -16.54 12.80
N GLY A 212 -9.66 -17.35 12.03
CA GLY A 212 -10.54 -16.89 10.94
C GLY A 212 -9.85 -16.78 9.59
N ARG A 213 -8.54 -16.50 9.52
CA ARG A 213 -7.75 -16.39 8.28
C ARG A 213 -6.50 -17.27 8.25
N ASN A 214 -6.50 -18.38 9.00
CA ASN A 214 -5.35 -19.28 9.02
C ASN A 214 -5.02 -19.88 7.63
N PHE A 215 -6.01 -20.01 6.74
CA PHE A 215 -5.78 -20.43 5.35
C PHE A 215 -4.89 -19.45 4.57
N GLU A 216 -4.92 -18.17 4.91
CA GLU A 216 -4.17 -17.09 4.27
C GLU A 216 -2.77 -16.91 4.87
N TYR A 217 -2.60 -17.36 6.11
CA TYR A 217 -1.34 -17.27 6.84
C TYR A 217 -0.57 -18.59 6.75
N MET A 218 0.72 -18.58 7.09
CA MET A 218 1.62 -19.67 6.78
C MET A 218 1.74 -20.73 7.88
N SER A 219 1.90 -20.31 9.15
CA SER A 219 2.24 -21.21 10.24
C SER A 219 2.04 -20.54 11.61
N GLU A 220 2.07 -21.34 12.67
CA GLU A 220 2.25 -20.89 14.05
C GLU A 220 3.72 -20.54 14.37
N ASP A 221 4.67 -20.99 13.55
CA ASP A 221 6.09 -20.73 13.74
C ASP A 221 6.52 -19.45 13.01
N ALA A 222 7.07 -18.50 13.78
CA ALA A 222 7.47 -17.20 13.26
C ALA A 222 8.64 -17.27 12.27
N VAL A 223 9.57 -18.21 12.46
CA VAL A 223 10.73 -18.36 11.58
C VAL A 223 10.35 -19.06 10.28
N LEU A 224 9.56 -20.14 10.36
CA LEU A 224 9.03 -20.81 9.16
C LEU A 224 8.23 -19.84 8.31
N THR A 225 7.26 -19.12 8.92
CA THR A 225 6.47 -18.10 8.25
C THR A 225 7.36 -17.07 7.56
N GLY A 226 8.33 -16.50 8.28
CA GLY A 226 9.23 -15.48 7.74
C GLY A 226 10.09 -15.99 6.58
N LYS A 227 10.66 -17.19 6.69
CA LYS A 227 11.52 -17.77 5.64
C LYS A 227 10.75 -18.13 4.36
N MET A 228 9.54 -18.66 4.51
CA MET A 228 8.68 -19.02 3.36
C MET A 228 8.16 -17.75 2.69
N ALA A 229 7.70 -16.76 3.46
CA ALA A 229 7.26 -15.47 2.95
C ALA A 229 8.39 -14.71 2.24
N ALA A 230 9.59 -14.66 2.82
CA ALA A 230 10.75 -14.03 2.19
C ALA A 230 11.07 -14.62 0.83
N ALA A 231 11.03 -15.95 0.70
CA ALA A 231 11.26 -16.64 -0.56
C ALA A 231 10.18 -16.31 -1.60
N GLN A 232 8.91 -16.31 -1.18
CA GLN A 232 7.77 -15.98 -2.04
C GLN A 232 7.82 -14.53 -2.53
N ILE A 233 8.09 -13.57 -1.64
CA ILE A 233 8.26 -12.16 -1.97
C ILE A 233 9.38 -11.98 -2.98
N LYS A 234 10.55 -12.59 -2.72
CA LYS A 234 11.70 -12.53 -3.62
C LYS A 234 11.37 -13.07 -5.02
N GLY A 235 10.64 -14.19 -5.07
CA GLY A 235 10.18 -14.76 -6.33
C GLY A 235 9.28 -13.80 -7.11
N CYS A 236 8.27 -13.23 -6.47
CA CYS A 236 7.33 -12.30 -7.08
C CYS A 236 8.03 -11.00 -7.54
N GLN A 237 8.82 -10.39 -6.66
CA GLN A 237 9.55 -9.16 -6.95
C GLN A 237 10.63 -9.34 -8.03
N SER A 238 11.14 -10.56 -8.25
CA SER A 238 12.05 -10.85 -9.36
C SER A 238 11.41 -10.62 -10.74
N LYS A 239 10.08 -10.51 -10.79
CA LYS A 239 9.28 -10.19 -11.98
C LYS A 239 8.81 -8.74 -12.00
N GLY A 240 9.25 -7.94 -11.03
CA GLY A 240 8.87 -6.54 -10.91
C GLY A 240 7.50 -6.29 -10.26
N VAL A 241 6.83 -7.30 -9.74
CA VAL A 241 5.58 -7.13 -8.97
C VAL A 241 5.94 -6.94 -7.51
N TYR A 242 5.67 -5.75 -6.95
CA TYR A 242 5.91 -5.50 -5.53
C TYR A 242 4.86 -6.20 -4.67
N CYS A 243 5.28 -6.66 -3.49
CA CYS A 243 4.42 -7.39 -2.55
C CYS A 243 4.12 -6.52 -1.33
N PHE A 244 2.83 -6.40 -0.98
CA PHE A 244 2.41 -5.83 0.29
C PHE A 244 2.20 -6.96 1.30
N MET A 245 3.27 -7.33 2.00
CA MET A 245 3.18 -8.32 3.07
C MET A 245 2.23 -7.85 4.18
N LYS A 246 1.39 -8.75 4.69
CA LYS A 246 0.25 -8.37 5.54
C LYS A 246 -0.06 -9.35 6.66
N HIS A 247 -0.74 -8.92 7.71
CA HIS A 247 -1.13 -7.56 8.08
C HIS A 247 -0.26 -7.08 9.23
N PHE A 248 0.45 -6.01 9.05
CA PHE A 248 1.44 -5.48 9.98
C PHE A 248 0.79 -4.52 10.98
N ALA A 249 0.59 -4.92 12.25
CA ALA A 249 0.90 -6.22 12.84
C ALA A 249 -0.27 -6.71 13.72
N VAL A 250 -0.08 -7.89 14.31
CA VAL A 250 -0.94 -8.52 15.32
C VAL A 250 -2.39 -8.79 14.88
N ASN A 251 -2.60 -9.17 13.63
CA ASN A 251 -3.92 -9.52 13.10
C ASN A 251 -4.19 -11.03 13.17
N GLU A 252 -4.07 -11.62 14.35
CA GLU A 252 -4.28 -13.04 14.58
C GLU A 252 -5.73 -13.41 14.95
N GLN A 253 -6.63 -12.42 14.96
CA GLN A 253 -8.06 -12.59 15.23
C GLN A 253 -8.89 -11.71 14.30
N GLU A 254 -9.92 -12.30 13.69
CA GLU A 254 -10.84 -11.58 12.81
C GLU A 254 -12.06 -11.01 13.52
N THR A 255 -12.52 -11.70 14.56
CA THR A 255 -13.72 -11.29 15.31
C THR A 255 -13.53 -9.92 15.94
N HIS A 256 -14.45 -9.00 15.64
CA HIS A 256 -14.49 -7.61 16.11
C HIS A 256 -13.29 -6.72 15.72
N ARG A 257 -12.44 -7.14 14.79
CA ARG A 257 -11.21 -6.39 14.45
C ARG A 257 -11.45 -5.03 13.79
N SER A 258 -12.55 -4.88 13.06
CA SER A 258 -12.77 -3.72 12.17
C SER A 258 -13.72 -2.65 12.72
N ILE A 259 -14.42 -2.87 13.83
CA ILE A 259 -15.42 -1.91 14.34
C ILE A 259 -14.74 -0.69 14.98
N ASN A 260 -13.80 -0.94 15.91
CA ASN A 260 -13.00 0.11 16.59
C ASN A 260 -11.53 -0.30 16.73
N GLY A 261 -11.11 -1.33 16.02
CA GLY A 261 -9.82 -1.96 16.16
C GLY A 261 -9.75 -2.86 17.41
N LEU A 262 -9.36 -4.11 17.19
CA LEU A 262 -9.15 -5.06 18.28
C LEU A 262 -7.91 -4.67 19.09
N ILE A 263 -8.04 -4.52 20.39
CA ILE A 263 -6.92 -4.24 21.29
C ILE A 263 -6.09 -5.50 21.48
N THR A 264 -4.79 -5.43 21.17
CA THR A 264 -3.82 -6.47 21.53
C THR A 264 -2.96 -5.96 22.67
N LYS A 265 -3.08 -6.62 23.82
CA LYS A 265 -2.25 -6.35 24.99
C LYS A 265 -1.07 -7.31 24.99
N ILE A 266 0.13 -6.82 24.71
CA ILE A 266 1.31 -7.63 24.46
C ILE A 266 2.58 -6.88 24.91
N ASP A 267 3.55 -7.58 25.52
CA ASP A 267 4.86 -6.97 25.80
C ASP A 267 5.74 -6.91 24.53
N GLU A 268 6.72 -6.02 24.54
CA GLU A 268 7.57 -5.79 23.38
C GLU A 268 8.42 -7.00 23.01
N GLN A 269 8.87 -7.79 24.00
CA GLN A 269 9.66 -8.98 23.74
C GLN A 269 8.84 -10.01 22.95
N THR A 270 7.66 -10.35 23.43
CA THR A 270 6.76 -11.29 22.75
C THR A 270 6.34 -10.76 21.38
N LEU A 271 6.04 -9.47 21.28
CA LEU A 271 5.72 -8.81 20.02
C LEU A 271 6.86 -9.01 19.01
N ARG A 272 8.10 -8.74 19.39
CA ARG A 272 9.26 -8.84 18.48
C ARG A 272 9.64 -10.28 18.13
N GLU A 273 9.66 -11.16 19.12
CA GLU A 273 10.16 -12.52 18.92
C GLU A 273 9.16 -13.42 18.19
N VAL A 274 7.86 -13.14 18.30
CA VAL A 274 6.81 -13.96 17.71
C VAL A 274 6.09 -13.22 16.56
N TYR A 275 5.42 -12.11 16.86
CA TYR A 275 4.47 -11.50 15.94
C TYR A 275 5.12 -10.60 14.88
N LEU A 276 6.22 -9.95 15.19
CA LEU A 276 6.98 -9.13 14.23
C LEU A 276 8.08 -9.91 13.52
N ARG A 277 8.52 -11.03 14.08
CA ARG A 277 9.64 -11.81 13.54
C ARG A 277 9.46 -12.25 12.10
N PRO A 278 8.28 -12.70 11.63
CA PRO A 278 8.07 -13.04 10.22
C PRO A 278 8.32 -11.85 9.30
N PHE A 279 7.81 -10.69 9.69
CA PHE A 279 7.95 -9.44 8.92
C PHE A 279 9.39 -8.96 8.86
N GLU A 280 10.11 -9.04 9.98
CA GLU A 280 11.55 -8.72 10.00
C GLU A 280 12.35 -9.57 9.02
N ILE A 281 12.10 -10.89 9.01
CA ILE A 281 12.76 -11.81 8.07
C ILE A 281 12.41 -11.45 6.62
N ALA A 282 11.14 -11.14 6.34
CA ALA A 282 10.71 -10.76 5.01
C ALA A 282 11.32 -9.44 4.52
N VAL A 283 11.50 -8.45 5.41
CA VAL A 283 12.22 -7.21 5.08
C VAL A 283 13.70 -7.49 4.79
N LYS A 284 14.37 -8.20 5.70
CA LYS A 284 15.84 -8.37 5.63
C LYS A 284 16.29 -9.41 4.62
N GLU A 285 15.53 -10.49 4.42
CA GLU A 285 15.91 -11.59 3.53
C GLU A 285 15.11 -11.61 2.23
N GLY A 286 13.83 -11.18 2.26
CA GLY A 286 12.97 -11.10 1.09
C GLY A 286 13.07 -9.77 0.34
N GLU A 287 13.73 -8.78 0.92
CA GLU A 287 13.80 -7.40 0.40
C GLU A 287 12.41 -6.84 0.09
N ALA A 288 11.42 -7.10 0.97
CA ALA A 288 10.05 -6.68 0.77
C ALA A 288 9.97 -5.18 0.46
N SER A 289 9.22 -4.81 -0.57
CA SER A 289 9.05 -3.43 -1.05
C SER A 289 7.70 -2.83 -0.69
N GLY A 290 6.79 -3.60 -0.09
CA GLY A 290 5.49 -3.16 0.37
C GLY A 290 5.08 -3.83 1.69
N VAL A 291 4.31 -3.10 2.49
CA VAL A 291 3.73 -3.56 3.75
C VAL A 291 2.29 -3.08 3.82
N MET A 292 1.36 -3.94 4.19
CA MET A 292 -0.01 -3.55 4.53
C MET A 292 -0.19 -3.58 6.04
N SER A 293 -0.58 -2.46 6.64
CA SER A 293 -0.90 -2.39 8.07
C SER A 293 -2.18 -3.16 8.39
N SER A 294 -2.40 -3.44 9.67
CA SER A 294 -3.56 -4.19 10.14
C SER A 294 -4.70 -3.29 10.64
N PHE A 295 -5.89 -3.86 10.83
CA PHE A 295 -6.99 -3.22 11.55
C PHE A 295 -6.75 -3.10 13.06
N THR A 296 -5.88 -3.93 13.61
CA THR A 296 -5.72 -4.11 15.05
C THR A 296 -4.97 -2.96 15.71
N ARG A 297 -5.10 -2.89 17.02
CA ARG A 297 -4.35 -1.98 17.88
C ARG A 297 -3.29 -2.74 18.68
N ILE A 298 -2.19 -2.07 18.95
CA ILE A 298 -1.22 -2.48 19.97
C ILE A 298 -1.43 -1.53 21.15
N GLY A 299 -1.91 -2.06 22.27
CA GLY A 299 -2.45 -1.21 23.30
C GLY A 299 -3.65 -0.40 22.81
N THR A 300 -3.69 0.89 23.09
CA THR A 300 -4.77 1.78 22.63
C THR A 300 -4.58 2.31 21.22
N ARG A 301 -3.37 2.19 20.65
CA ARG A 301 -3.03 2.82 19.36
C ARG A 301 -3.22 1.85 18.19
N TRP A 302 -3.84 2.35 17.13
CA TRP A 302 -3.95 1.62 15.88
C TRP A 302 -2.54 1.31 15.31
N ALA A 303 -2.29 0.06 14.90
CA ALA A 303 -0.99 -0.38 14.41
C ALA A 303 -0.51 0.41 13.19
N GLY A 304 -1.41 0.76 12.26
CA GLY A 304 -1.08 1.59 11.09
C GLY A 304 -0.78 3.05 11.41
N GLY A 305 -1.16 3.53 12.59
CA GLY A 305 -0.91 4.89 13.08
C GLY A 305 0.14 4.98 14.19
N ASP A 306 0.91 3.93 14.43
CA ASP A 306 1.93 3.91 15.49
C ASP A 306 3.32 4.18 14.94
N TYR A 307 3.88 5.36 15.26
CA TYR A 307 5.22 5.77 14.85
C TYR A 307 6.31 4.79 15.31
N ARG A 308 6.17 4.23 16.55
CA ARG A 308 7.12 3.26 17.11
C ARG A 308 7.19 1.99 16.26
N LEU A 309 6.05 1.54 15.72
CA LEU A 309 5.97 0.35 14.88
C LEU A 309 6.44 0.64 13.45
N ILE A 310 5.89 1.69 12.82
CA ILE A 310 6.12 1.96 11.40
C ILE A 310 7.48 2.64 11.17
N THR A 311 7.83 3.65 11.95
CA THR A 311 9.09 4.38 11.74
C THR A 311 10.25 3.77 12.52
N GLU A 312 10.12 3.61 13.83
CA GLU A 312 11.27 3.16 14.62
C GLU A 312 11.66 1.72 14.29
N ILE A 313 10.70 0.78 14.30
CA ILE A 313 11.00 -0.63 14.06
C ILE A 313 11.14 -0.93 12.58
N LEU A 314 10.07 -0.73 11.79
CA LEU A 314 10.05 -1.17 10.40
C LEU A 314 11.08 -0.41 9.55
N ARG A 315 11.12 0.94 9.64
CA ARG A 315 11.99 1.75 8.80
C ARG A 315 13.41 1.88 9.35
N ASN A 316 13.56 2.26 10.63
CA ASN A 316 14.87 2.59 11.17
C ASN A 316 15.64 1.33 11.57
N GLU A 317 15.04 0.42 12.33
CA GLU A 317 15.77 -0.78 12.80
C GLU A 317 15.92 -1.84 11.69
N TRP A 318 14.89 -2.06 10.86
CA TRP A 318 14.96 -3.09 9.81
C TRP A 318 15.38 -2.54 8.45
N GLY A 319 15.40 -1.24 8.26
CA GLY A 319 15.86 -0.59 7.03
C GLY A 319 14.87 -0.62 5.89
N PHE A 320 13.57 -0.82 6.15
CA PHE A 320 12.53 -0.82 5.12
C PHE A 320 12.41 0.53 4.41
N LYS A 321 12.40 0.53 3.08
CA LYS A 321 12.36 1.75 2.24
C LYS A 321 11.09 1.88 1.40
N GLY A 322 10.32 0.82 1.29
CA GLY A 322 9.16 0.76 0.40
C GLY A 322 7.90 1.43 0.94
N ALA A 323 6.78 1.17 0.27
CA ALA A 323 5.49 1.71 0.62
C ALA A 323 4.81 0.92 1.75
N VAL A 324 4.20 1.65 2.69
CA VAL A 324 3.28 1.11 3.69
C VAL A 324 1.88 1.58 3.33
N ILE A 325 0.98 0.64 3.05
CA ILE A 325 -0.44 0.88 2.78
C ILE A 325 -1.28 0.48 4.00
N THR A 326 -2.42 1.12 4.22
CA THR A 326 -3.38 0.64 5.22
C THR A 326 -4.03 -0.66 4.75
N ASP A 327 -4.65 -1.43 5.65
CA ASP A 327 -5.75 -2.30 5.27
C ASP A 327 -6.94 -1.45 4.81
N PHE A 328 -8.01 -2.05 4.25
CA PHE A 328 -9.13 -1.29 3.71
C PHE A 328 -9.73 -0.38 4.79
N THR A 329 -9.68 0.92 4.56
CA THR A 329 -10.11 1.92 5.56
C THR A 329 -11.61 1.84 5.76
N SER A 330 -12.05 1.23 6.84
CA SER A 330 -13.45 0.94 7.14
C SER A 330 -14.00 1.60 8.40
N GLY A 331 -13.14 2.18 9.22
CA GLY A 331 -13.52 2.78 10.50
C GLY A 331 -12.86 4.12 10.77
N SER A 332 -13.55 4.99 11.51
CA SER A 332 -13.06 6.33 11.87
C SER A 332 -11.73 6.31 12.66
N TYR A 333 -11.42 5.22 13.32
CA TYR A 333 -10.18 5.06 14.10
C TYR A 333 -8.94 4.84 13.22
N MET A 334 -9.12 4.44 11.95
CA MET A 334 -8.04 4.31 10.97
C MET A 334 -7.81 5.67 10.31
N ASN A 335 -7.23 6.60 11.05
CA ASN A 335 -7.04 7.96 10.60
C ASN A 335 -5.83 8.06 9.66
N ALA A 336 -6.05 8.51 8.43
CA ALA A 336 -5.02 8.61 7.42
C ALA A 336 -3.89 9.59 7.84
N LYS A 337 -4.21 10.74 8.43
CA LYS A 337 -3.20 11.69 8.93
C LYS A 337 -2.32 11.06 9.99
N GLN A 338 -2.91 10.32 10.95
CA GLN A 338 -2.15 9.58 11.97
C GLN A 338 -1.19 8.59 11.31
N MET A 339 -1.65 7.85 10.28
CA MET A 339 -0.84 6.88 9.54
C MET A 339 0.34 7.55 8.83
N TYR A 340 0.13 8.68 8.15
CA TYR A 340 1.24 9.36 7.46
C TYR A 340 2.28 9.90 8.44
N TYR A 341 1.84 10.48 9.57
CA TYR A 341 2.76 10.92 10.62
C TYR A 341 3.50 9.76 11.29
N ALA A 342 2.91 8.57 11.29
CA ALA A 342 3.59 7.35 11.73
C ALA A 342 4.64 6.84 10.73
N GLY A 343 4.67 7.36 9.51
CA GLY A 343 5.59 6.94 8.45
C GLY A 343 4.95 6.02 7.41
N GLY A 344 3.62 5.88 7.39
CA GLY A 344 2.87 5.21 6.33
C GLY A 344 2.84 6.02 5.03
N ASN A 345 2.36 5.41 3.93
CA ASN A 345 2.46 6.00 2.61
C ASN A 345 1.16 6.03 1.82
N MET A 346 0.27 5.07 2.03
CA MET A 346 -0.90 4.90 1.17
C MET A 346 -2.14 4.58 2.00
N ASN A 347 -3.24 5.24 1.66
CA ASN A 347 -4.54 4.96 2.23
C ASN A 347 -5.34 4.08 1.27
N LEU A 348 -5.62 2.83 1.67
CA LEU A 348 -6.45 1.91 0.87
C LEU A 348 -7.92 2.32 0.98
N ASN A 349 -8.29 3.34 0.22
CA ASN A 349 -9.61 3.92 0.19
C ASN A 349 -10.03 4.22 -1.26
N ASN A 350 -11.26 3.88 -1.61
CA ASN A 350 -11.87 4.15 -2.92
C ASN A 350 -12.98 5.21 -2.87
N GLN A 351 -13.20 5.83 -1.72
CA GLN A 351 -14.23 6.84 -1.58
C GLN A 351 -13.68 8.22 -1.96
N SER A 352 -14.47 8.97 -2.69
CA SER A 352 -14.14 10.34 -3.09
C SER A 352 -14.17 11.36 -1.94
N ALA A 353 -14.61 10.95 -0.77
CA ALA A 353 -14.53 11.77 0.43
C ALA A 353 -13.12 11.66 1.00
N PHE A 354 -12.42 12.76 1.05
CA PHE A 354 -11.12 12.86 1.67
C PHE A 354 -11.19 12.31 3.10
N ALA A 355 -10.49 11.23 3.37
CA ALA A 355 -10.19 10.82 4.73
C ALA A 355 -9.27 11.85 5.47
N TRP A 356 -8.98 12.94 4.80
CA TRP A 356 -8.06 14.01 5.17
C TRP A 356 -8.76 15.32 5.51
N GLY A 357 -9.93 15.33 6.09
CA GLY A 357 -10.60 16.57 6.51
C GLY A 357 -9.71 17.56 7.30
N ASP A 358 -8.55 17.06 7.78
CA ASP A 358 -7.60 17.79 8.60
C ASP A 358 -6.27 18.12 7.89
N PHE A 359 -6.11 17.84 6.59
CA PHE A 359 -4.90 18.21 5.87
C PHE A 359 -4.85 19.71 5.62
N ASP A 360 -3.74 20.32 5.99
CA ASP A 360 -3.50 21.75 5.79
C ASP A 360 -2.31 21.96 4.84
N SER A 361 -2.60 22.40 3.60
CA SER A 361 -1.58 22.70 2.61
C SER A 361 -0.70 23.92 2.97
N SER A 362 -1.09 24.71 3.97
CA SER A 362 -0.27 25.79 4.54
C SER A 362 0.63 25.33 5.68
N SER A 363 0.43 24.12 6.18
CA SER A 363 1.24 23.51 7.24
C SER A 363 2.54 22.92 6.68
N VAL A 364 3.67 23.41 7.14
CA VAL A 364 5.00 22.87 6.80
C VAL A 364 5.09 21.38 7.17
N ALA A 365 4.54 21.00 8.32
CA ALA A 365 4.53 19.63 8.80
C ALA A 365 3.73 18.72 7.87
N ASP A 366 2.48 19.08 7.55
CA ASP A 366 1.62 18.28 6.70
C ASP A 366 2.23 18.09 5.30
N VAL A 367 2.70 19.17 4.68
CA VAL A 367 3.33 19.11 3.35
C VAL A 367 4.60 18.25 3.38
N THR A 368 5.44 18.38 4.41
CA THR A 368 6.65 17.56 4.57
C THR A 368 6.31 16.07 4.70
N ILE A 369 5.33 15.74 5.51
CA ILE A 369 4.91 14.35 5.73
C ILE A 369 4.33 13.73 4.45
N ILE A 370 3.53 14.46 3.68
CA ILE A 370 3.01 13.97 2.40
C ILE A 370 4.11 13.73 1.38
N ARG A 371 5.10 14.59 1.31
CA ARG A 371 6.25 14.38 0.42
C ARG A 371 7.04 13.12 0.80
N ARG A 372 7.24 12.88 2.10
CA ARG A 372 7.86 11.64 2.60
C ARG A 372 7.01 10.40 2.26
N ALA A 373 5.70 10.49 2.45
CA ALA A 373 4.79 9.41 2.08
C ALA A 373 4.86 9.12 0.58
N ALA A 374 4.81 10.16 -0.25
CA ALA A 374 4.90 10.05 -1.69
C ALA A 374 6.24 9.46 -2.16
N GLN A 375 7.36 9.84 -1.54
CA GLN A 375 8.66 9.26 -1.88
C GLN A 375 8.70 7.75 -1.71
N GLY A 376 8.12 7.19 -0.64
CA GLY A 376 8.05 5.75 -0.44
C GLY A 376 7.24 5.03 -1.53
N VAL A 377 6.13 5.64 -1.99
CA VAL A 377 5.34 5.13 -3.12
C VAL A 377 6.15 5.18 -4.41
N LEU A 378 6.74 6.34 -4.71
CA LEU A 378 7.55 6.54 -5.92
C LEU A 378 8.76 5.59 -5.97
N TYR A 379 9.42 5.37 -4.84
CA TYR A 379 10.51 4.39 -4.71
C TYR A 379 10.04 2.97 -5.05
N THR A 380 8.89 2.55 -4.51
CA THR A 380 8.32 1.23 -4.78
C THR A 380 7.95 1.08 -6.26
N VAL A 381 7.30 2.08 -6.84
CA VAL A 381 6.91 2.08 -8.26
C VAL A 381 8.12 2.13 -9.18
N ALA A 382 9.14 2.94 -8.88
CA ALA A 382 10.38 3.02 -9.65
C ALA A 382 11.07 1.66 -9.80
N ASN A 383 11.00 0.83 -8.75
CA ASN A 383 11.58 -0.51 -8.74
C ASN A 383 10.61 -1.61 -9.23
N SER A 384 9.53 -1.26 -9.90
CA SER A 384 8.49 -2.21 -10.35
C SER A 384 8.39 -2.34 -11.87
N ASN A 385 7.63 -3.35 -12.31
CA ASN A 385 7.30 -3.57 -13.71
C ASN A 385 6.49 -2.41 -14.34
N ALA A 386 5.86 -1.56 -13.52
CA ALA A 386 5.12 -0.38 -13.99
C ALA A 386 6.03 0.59 -14.79
N MET A 387 7.33 0.61 -14.52
CA MET A 387 8.29 1.44 -15.24
C MET A 387 8.73 0.85 -16.58
N ASN A 388 8.35 -0.38 -16.91
CA ASN A 388 8.64 -1.01 -18.19
C ASN A 388 7.57 -0.64 -19.22
N LYS A 389 7.91 0.22 -20.18
CA LYS A 389 7.00 0.68 -21.24
C LYS A 389 6.44 -0.44 -22.12
N GLU A 390 7.16 -1.54 -22.26
CA GLU A 390 6.71 -2.69 -23.04
C GLU A 390 5.64 -3.51 -22.31
N ILE A 391 5.64 -3.45 -20.98
CA ILE A 391 4.75 -4.19 -20.09
C ILE A 391 3.58 -3.33 -19.63
N SER A 392 3.79 -2.04 -19.44
CA SER A 392 2.72 -1.11 -19.09
C SER A 392 1.74 -1.03 -20.25
N GLY A 393 0.57 -1.61 -20.10
CA GLY A 393 -0.50 -1.70 -21.10
C GLY A 393 -1.15 -0.36 -21.50
N TYR A 394 -0.37 0.70 -21.58
CA TYR A 394 -0.78 2.00 -22.09
C TYR A 394 -0.71 2.06 -23.63
N GLY A 395 -1.06 0.99 -24.31
CA GLY A 395 -1.57 1.07 -25.66
C GLY A 395 -3.05 1.46 -25.57
N LEU A 396 -3.50 2.42 -26.37
CA LEU A 396 -4.92 2.67 -26.53
C LEU A 396 -5.63 1.33 -26.77
N SER A 397 -6.67 1.05 -26.02
CA SER A 397 -7.51 -0.11 -26.28
C SER A 397 -8.05 -0.04 -27.71
N LEU A 398 -8.44 -1.17 -28.28
CA LEU A 398 -8.99 -1.21 -29.63
C LEU A 398 -10.17 -0.23 -29.78
N TRP A 399 -11.03 -0.13 -28.77
CA TRP A 399 -12.19 0.78 -28.82
C TRP A 399 -11.78 2.26 -28.73
N GLU A 400 -10.76 2.61 -27.93
CA GLU A 400 -10.21 3.97 -27.87
C GLU A 400 -9.55 4.37 -29.19
N THR A 401 -8.80 3.45 -29.79
CA THR A 401 -8.21 3.65 -31.12
C THR A 401 -9.30 3.86 -32.17
N LEU A 402 -10.36 3.06 -32.14
CA LEU A 402 -11.49 3.21 -33.05
C LEU A 402 -12.25 4.51 -32.83
N LEU A 403 -12.44 4.92 -31.59
CA LEU A 403 -13.07 6.19 -31.22
C LEU A 403 -12.29 7.38 -31.81
N ILE A 404 -10.98 7.41 -31.58
CA ILE A 404 -10.09 8.44 -32.13
C ILE A 404 -10.15 8.46 -33.66
N LEU A 405 -10.13 7.30 -34.31
CA LEU A 405 -10.23 7.21 -35.76
C LEU A 405 -11.59 7.73 -36.28
N ILE A 406 -12.67 7.44 -35.57
CA ILE A 406 -14.02 7.97 -35.92
C ILE A 406 -14.02 9.49 -35.74
N ASP A 407 -13.55 10.02 -34.62
CA ASP A 407 -13.50 11.45 -34.35
C ASP A 407 -12.68 12.20 -35.39
N VAL A 408 -11.48 11.70 -35.73
CA VAL A 408 -10.64 12.27 -36.79
C VAL A 408 -11.36 12.24 -38.14
N THR A 409 -12.01 11.13 -38.49
CA THR A 409 -12.74 10.98 -39.76
C THR A 409 -13.90 11.96 -39.85
N VAL A 410 -14.70 12.08 -38.78
CA VAL A 410 -15.80 13.04 -38.69
C VAL A 410 -15.29 14.48 -38.78
N PHE A 411 -14.23 14.81 -38.06
CA PHE A 411 -13.64 16.15 -38.09
C PHE A 411 -13.15 16.54 -39.49
N VAL A 412 -12.41 15.63 -40.16
CA VAL A 412 -11.94 15.84 -41.53
C VAL A 412 -13.13 15.96 -42.48
N GLY A 413 -14.15 15.12 -42.35
CA GLY A 413 -15.37 15.18 -43.15
C GLY A 413 -16.09 16.52 -43.01
N LEU A 414 -16.25 17.02 -41.78
CA LEU A 414 -16.86 18.33 -41.53
C LEU A 414 -16.02 19.48 -42.07
N ALA A 415 -14.69 19.41 -41.94
CA ALA A 415 -13.80 20.42 -42.52
C ALA A 415 -13.89 20.49 -44.05
N VAL A 416 -13.89 19.34 -44.72
CA VAL A 416 -14.06 19.22 -46.17
C VAL A 416 -15.44 19.74 -46.62
N TRP A 417 -16.50 19.33 -45.90
CA TRP A 417 -17.85 19.85 -46.17
C TRP A 417 -17.93 21.36 -45.98
N GLY A 418 -17.33 21.92 -44.93
CA GLY A 418 -17.25 23.34 -44.68
C GLY A 418 -16.60 24.11 -45.86
N VAL A 419 -15.50 23.59 -46.39
CA VAL A 419 -14.84 24.18 -47.56
C VAL A 419 -15.76 24.20 -48.79
N PHE A 420 -16.50 23.12 -49.06
CA PHE A 420 -17.45 23.07 -50.17
C PHE A 420 -18.65 23.97 -49.94
N ALA A 421 -19.17 24.05 -48.73
CA ALA A 421 -20.28 24.93 -48.38
C ALA A 421 -19.91 26.42 -48.59
N VAL A 422 -18.71 26.83 -48.11
CA VAL A 422 -18.20 28.20 -48.32
C VAL A 422 -17.99 28.51 -49.82
N ARG A 423 -17.38 27.57 -50.57
CA ARG A 423 -17.20 27.73 -52.01
C ARG A 423 -18.54 27.82 -52.78
N GLY A 424 -19.54 27.03 -52.33
CA GLY A 424 -20.88 27.08 -52.88
C GLY A 424 -21.56 28.43 -52.62
N ALA A 425 -21.48 28.93 -51.39
CA ALA A 425 -22.02 30.23 -51.01
C ALA A 425 -21.38 31.39 -51.80
N LEU A 426 -20.05 31.38 -51.95
CA LEU A 426 -19.33 32.39 -52.72
C LEU A 426 -19.66 32.37 -54.21
N LYS A 427 -19.96 31.21 -54.80
CA LYS A 427 -20.44 31.11 -56.19
C LYS A 427 -21.86 31.70 -56.37
N THR A 428 -22.73 31.44 -55.40
CA THR A 428 -24.15 31.97 -55.50
C THR A 428 -24.20 33.48 -55.29
N THR A 429 -23.24 34.06 -54.57
CA THR A 429 -23.16 35.52 -54.42
C THR A 429 -22.68 36.21 -55.70
N LYS A 430 -21.72 35.60 -56.43
CA LYS A 430 -21.26 36.13 -57.72
C LYS A 430 -22.32 36.09 -58.82
N THR A 431 -23.23 35.11 -58.89
CA THR A 431 -24.28 35.00 -59.85
C THR A 431 -25.51 35.89 -59.58
N LYS A 432 -25.52 36.63 -58.47
CA LYS A 432 -26.55 37.61 -58.13
C LYS A 432 -26.13 39.08 -58.42
N GLU A 433 -24.85 39.28 -58.71
CA GLU A 433 -24.29 40.61 -59.04
C GLU A 433 -24.09 40.83 -60.54
N ASP A 434 -24.28 39.79 -61.39
CA ASP A 434 -24.44 39.86 -62.87
C ASP A 434 -25.92 39.80 -63.23
#